data_9716b65dca89da3f8baba83539c4ca7f
#
_entry.id   9716b65dca89da3f8baba83539c4ca7f
#
_cell.length_a   1.000
_cell.length_b   1.000
_cell.length_c   1.000
_cell.angle_alpha   90.00
_cell.angle_beta   90.00
_cell.angle_gamma   90.00
#
_symmetry.space_group_name_H-M   'P 1'
#
loop_
_entity.id
_entity.type
_entity.pdbx_description
1 polymer ?
#
loop_
_entity_poly.entity_id
_entity_poly.type
_entity_poly.pdbx_seq_one_letter_code
_entity_poly.pdbx_strand_id
1 'polypeptide(L)'
;MTSVLPRCAVVGHGRLGTALSAALRASGVPVDGPLGRGATGAGAGVVLLCVSDAEIAAAAACIAGDRLVGHCSGATTLAPLSAHPDAFSLHPLMTVTAAGADFAGASAAIAGTTDRARATARDLALALGMQPFAVADEDRAAYHAAASVASNFLVTLEWAAERIGGIDRAALAPLVRAAVDNWEAHGPRAALTGPIARGDDETVARQRAAVAARAPDLLALFDALADATRALAASEPATTADADAGRVAA
;
A
#
# COMPACT_ATOMS: atom_id res chain seq x y z
N MET A 1 -19.39 -17.12 13.58
CA MET A 1 -19.93 -17.80 12.39
C MET A 1 -19.25 -17.19 11.18
N THR A 2 -18.38 -17.91 10.49
CA THR A 2 -17.73 -17.46 9.27
C THR A 2 -18.83 -17.27 8.20
N SER A 3 -19.06 -16.04 7.79
CA SER A 3 -19.98 -15.72 6.68
C SER A 3 -19.49 -16.44 5.42
N VAL A 4 -20.36 -17.22 4.78
CA VAL A 4 -20.00 -17.87 3.50
C VAL A 4 -19.99 -16.76 2.45
N LEU A 5 -18.80 -16.43 1.97
CA LEU A 5 -18.63 -15.44 0.89
C LEU A 5 -19.35 -15.93 -0.39
N PRO A 6 -20.13 -15.05 -1.03
CA PRO A 6 -20.77 -15.40 -2.30
C PRO A 6 -19.71 -15.59 -3.40
N ARG A 7 -20.10 -16.19 -4.53
CA ARG A 7 -19.25 -16.27 -5.72
C ARG A 7 -18.72 -14.87 -6.09
N CYS A 8 -17.42 -14.76 -6.28
CA CYS A 8 -16.73 -13.53 -6.62
C CYS A 8 -16.25 -13.57 -8.09
N ALA A 9 -16.53 -12.55 -8.87
CA ALA A 9 -15.92 -12.35 -10.18
C ALA A 9 -14.78 -11.34 -10.05
N VAL A 10 -13.58 -11.69 -10.51
CA VAL A 10 -12.41 -10.79 -10.55
C VAL A 10 -12.18 -10.34 -11.98
N VAL A 11 -12.32 -9.03 -12.22
CA VAL A 11 -12.14 -8.41 -13.54
C VAL A 11 -10.79 -7.71 -13.60
N GLY A 12 -9.93 -8.13 -14.52
CA GLY A 12 -8.58 -7.61 -14.74
C GLY A 12 -7.53 -8.73 -14.74
N HIS A 13 -6.74 -8.80 -15.83
CA HIS A 13 -5.67 -9.79 -16.02
C HIS A 13 -4.29 -9.33 -15.51
N GLY A 14 -4.24 -8.19 -14.81
CA GLY A 14 -3.02 -7.65 -14.24
C GLY A 14 -2.45 -8.53 -13.12
N ARG A 15 -1.26 -8.15 -12.62
CA ARG A 15 -0.60 -8.85 -11.50
C ARG A 15 -1.54 -9.06 -10.32
N LEU A 16 -2.22 -7.99 -9.90
CA LEU A 16 -3.13 -8.05 -8.75
C LEU A 16 -4.35 -8.96 -9.01
N GLY A 17 -5.04 -8.81 -10.13
CA GLY A 17 -6.22 -9.63 -10.44
C GLY A 17 -5.89 -11.12 -10.54
N THR A 18 -4.74 -11.45 -11.11
CA THR A 18 -4.25 -12.84 -11.17
C THR A 18 -3.95 -13.39 -9.78
N ALA A 19 -3.19 -12.64 -8.96
CA ALA A 19 -2.83 -13.05 -7.61
C ALA A 19 -4.06 -13.18 -6.70
N LEU A 20 -4.98 -12.20 -6.71
CA LEU A 20 -6.22 -12.24 -5.94
C LEU A 20 -7.12 -13.41 -6.34
N SER A 21 -7.28 -13.65 -7.65
CA SER A 21 -8.08 -14.79 -8.12
C SER A 21 -7.53 -16.12 -7.61
N ALA A 22 -6.22 -16.30 -7.62
CA ALA A 22 -5.57 -17.51 -7.11
C ALA A 22 -5.73 -17.64 -5.60
N ALA A 23 -5.46 -16.58 -4.84
CA ALA A 23 -5.51 -16.58 -3.38
C ALA A 23 -6.94 -16.79 -2.84
N LEU A 24 -7.95 -16.13 -3.43
CA LEU A 24 -9.35 -16.33 -3.06
C LEU A 24 -9.82 -17.76 -3.31
N ARG A 25 -9.40 -18.38 -4.44
CA ARG A 25 -9.71 -19.82 -4.67
C ARG A 25 -9.04 -20.70 -3.64
N ALA A 26 -7.79 -20.44 -3.31
CA ALA A 26 -7.04 -21.20 -2.31
C ALA A 26 -7.69 -21.12 -0.92
N SER A 27 -8.34 -19.98 -0.60
CA SER A 27 -9.09 -19.79 0.65
C SER A 27 -10.52 -20.36 0.61
N GLY A 28 -10.92 -21.03 -0.49
CA GLY A 28 -12.23 -21.68 -0.61
C GLY A 28 -13.35 -20.76 -1.12
N VAL A 29 -13.06 -19.53 -1.51
CA VAL A 29 -14.04 -18.63 -2.13
C VAL A 29 -14.27 -19.07 -3.58
N PRO A 30 -15.53 -19.28 -4.05
CA PRO A 30 -15.79 -19.55 -5.45
C PRO A 30 -15.45 -18.32 -6.31
N VAL A 31 -14.49 -18.45 -7.24
CA VAL A 31 -14.00 -17.34 -8.07
C VAL A 31 -14.11 -17.60 -9.55
N ASP A 32 -14.74 -16.67 -10.26
CA ASP A 32 -14.68 -16.56 -11.71
C ASP A 32 -13.63 -15.50 -12.08
N GLY A 33 -12.58 -15.88 -12.76
CA GLY A 33 -11.53 -14.90 -13.14
C GLY A 33 -10.09 -15.44 -13.07
N PRO A 34 -9.09 -14.61 -13.37
CA PRO A 34 -9.25 -13.22 -13.81
C PRO A 34 -9.99 -13.13 -15.15
N LEU A 35 -10.97 -12.22 -15.22
CA LEU A 35 -11.78 -11.97 -16.40
C LEU A 35 -11.24 -10.78 -17.21
N GLY A 36 -11.52 -10.76 -18.52
CA GLY A 36 -11.10 -9.71 -19.42
C GLY A 36 -11.96 -8.43 -19.34
N ARG A 37 -11.56 -7.43 -20.12
CA ARG A 37 -12.33 -6.20 -20.29
C ARG A 37 -13.74 -6.49 -20.83
N GLY A 38 -14.72 -5.73 -20.34
CA GLY A 38 -16.12 -5.88 -20.72
C GLY A 38 -16.81 -7.07 -20.07
N ALA A 39 -16.15 -7.82 -19.18
CA ALA A 39 -16.78 -8.88 -18.42
C ALA A 39 -17.88 -8.29 -17.50
N THR A 40 -19.06 -8.91 -17.52
CA THR A 40 -20.22 -8.47 -16.74
C THR A 40 -20.28 -9.06 -15.35
N GLY A 41 -19.36 -9.98 -15.01
CA GLY A 41 -19.39 -10.74 -13.74
C GLY A 41 -20.66 -11.58 -13.60
N ALA A 42 -21.27 -12.06 -14.71
CA ALA A 42 -22.52 -12.82 -14.68
C ALA A 42 -22.43 -14.03 -13.75
N GLY A 43 -23.46 -14.23 -12.90
CA GLY A 43 -23.50 -15.33 -11.93
C GLY A 43 -22.77 -15.08 -10.62
N ALA A 44 -21.99 -14.00 -10.48
CA ALA A 44 -21.32 -13.63 -9.23
C ALA A 44 -22.16 -12.65 -8.41
N GLY A 45 -22.19 -12.82 -7.09
CA GLY A 45 -22.81 -11.87 -6.16
C GLY A 45 -21.91 -10.69 -5.83
N VAL A 46 -20.59 -10.86 -5.99
CA VAL A 46 -19.56 -9.85 -5.79
C VAL A 46 -18.71 -9.73 -7.04
N VAL A 47 -18.43 -8.50 -7.49
CA VAL A 47 -17.50 -8.22 -8.58
C VAL A 47 -16.37 -7.34 -8.09
N LEU A 48 -15.13 -7.80 -8.24
CA LEU A 48 -13.93 -7.07 -7.83
C LEU A 48 -13.14 -6.62 -9.06
N LEU A 49 -13.04 -5.30 -9.23
CA LEU A 49 -12.36 -4.65 -10.36
C LEU A 49 -10.86 -4.47 -10.03
N CYS A 50 -10.01 -5.24 -10.67
CA CYS A 50 -8.55 -5.19 -10.59
C CYS A 50 -7.95 -4.59 -11.87
N VAL A 51 -8.50 -3.47 -12.30
CA VAL A 51 -8.11 -2.71 -13.50
C VAL A 51 -7.34 -1.45 -13.09
N SER A 52 -6.77 -0.73 -14.07
CA SER A 52 -6.16 0.58 -13.79
C SER A 52 -7.21 1.59 -13.30
N ASP A 53 -6.79 2.58 -12.50
CA ASP A 53 -7.70 3.56 -11.90
C ASP A 53 -8.57 4.26 -12.96
N ALA A 54 -7.99 4.62 -14.11
CA ALA A 54 -8.70 5.24 -15.22
C ALA A 54 -9.76 4.34 -15.87
N GLU A 55 -9.69 3.02 -15.68
CA GLU A 55 -10.61 2.05 -16.26
C GLU A 55 -11.75 1.62 -15.32
N ILE A 56 -11.69 2.02 -14.02
CA ILE A 56 -12.67 1.58 -13.01
C ILE A 56 -14.09 1.93 -13.41
N ALA A 57 -14.36 3.19 -13.80
CA ALA A 57 -15.70 3.63 -14.18
C ALA A 57 -16.25 2.86 -15.38
N ALA A 58 -15.43 2.66 -16.42
CA ALA A 58 -15.81 1.93 -17.63
C ALA A 58 -16.06 0.44 -17.34
N ALA A 59 -15.25 -0.17 -16.49
CA ALA A 59 -15.45 -1.55 -16.07
C ALA A 59 -16.72 -1.71 -15.21
N ALA A 60 -16.97 -0.79 -14.27
CA ALA A 60 -18.17 -0.76 -13.45
C ALA A 60 -19.46 -0.64 -14.29
N ALA A 61 -19.43 0.17 -15.34
CA ALA A 61 -20.59 0.34 -16.23
C ALA A 61 -21.01 -0.95 -16.98
N CYS A 62 -20.14 -1.96 -17.05
CA CYS A 62 -20.47 -3.27 -17.62
C CYS A 62 -21.20 -4.19 -16.63
N ILE A 63 -21.27 -3.83 -15.35
CA ILE A 63 -21.81 -4.68 -14.27
C ILE A 63 -23.27 -4.30 -14.00
N ALA A 64 -24.15 -5.29 -13.80
CA ALA A 64 -25.53 -5.02 -13.43
C ALA A 64 -25.62 -4.36 -12.04
N GLY A 65 -26.54 -3.37 -11.86
CA GLY A 65 -26.60 -2.47 -10.74
C GLY A 65 -27.02 -3.06 -9.38
N ASP A 66 -27.46 -4.30 -9.33
CA ASP A 66 -27.94 -5.00 -8.11
C ASP A 66 -26.84 -5.78 -7.38
N ARG A 67 -25.59 -5.64 -7.81
CA ARG A 67 -24.45 -6.41 -7.29
C ARG A 67 -23.57 -5.58 -6.37
N LEU A 68 -22.89 -6.29 -5.48
CA LEU A 68 -21.75 -5.75 -4.75
C LEU A 68 -20.59 -5.56 -5.72
N VAL A 69 -20.18 -4.31 -5.96
CA VAL A 69 -19.08 -3.97 -6.87
C VAL A 69 -17.97 -3.26 -6.10
N GLY A 70 -16.77 -3.79 -6.21
CA GLY A 70 -15.61 -3.20 -5.56
C GLY A 70 -14.45 -2.98 -6.51
N HIS A 71 -13.51 -2.10 -6.12
CA HIS A 71 -12.23 -1.93 -6.79
C HIS A 71 -11.05 -2.08 -5.84
N CYS A 72 -9.85 -2.30 -6.41
CA CYS A 72 -8.62 -2.47 -5.63
C CYS A 72 -7.67 -1.27 -5.68
N SER A 73 -8.12 -0.10 -6.14
CA SER A 73 -7.29 1.12 -6.13
C SER A 73 -7.09 1.64 -4.71
N GLY A 74 -5.85 2.05 -4.40
CA GLY A 74 -5.54 2.74 -3.16
C GLY A 74 -5.86 4.24 -3.20
N ALA A 75 -5.80 4.87 -4.38
CA ALA A 75 -5.97 6.30 -4.55
C ALA A 75 -7.41 6.70 -4.92
N THR A 76 -8.11 5.85 -5.69
CA THR A 76 -9.44 6.16 -6.23
C THR A 76 -10.51 6.01 -5.15
N THR A 77 -11.40 7.00 -5.04
CA THR A 77 -12.58 6.98 -4.17
C THR A 77 -13.66 6.02 -4.69
N LEU A 78 -14.77 5.90 -3.97
CA LEU A 78 -15.93 5.11 -4.45
C LEU A 78 -16.76 5.83 -5.53
N ALA A 79 -16.48 7.09 -5.85
CA ALA A 79 -17.23 7.88 -6.82
C ALA A 79 -17.39 7.21 -8.20
N PRO A 80 -16.38 6.53 -8.80
CA PRO A 80 -16.56 5.80 -10.06
C PRO A 80 -17.55 4.64 -10.00
N LEU A 81 -17.92 4.19 -8.80
CA LEU A 81 -18.90 3.12 -8.56
C LEU A 81 -20.28 3.65 -8.17
N SER A 82 -20.56 4.95 -8.30
CA SER A 82 -21.79 5.59 -7.82
C SER A 82 -23.10 5.03 -8.41
N ALA A 83 -23.04 4.33 -9.55
CA ALA A 83 -24.18 3.62 -10.12
C ALA A 83 -24.54 2.33 -9.35
N HIS A 84 -23.70 1.87 -8.44
CA HIS A 84 -23.88 0.66 -7.63
C HIS A 84 -24.16 1.03 -6.18
N PRO A 85 -25.37 0.75 -5.64
CA PRO A 85 -25.72 1.09 -4.26
C PRO A 85 -24.77 0.46 -3.22
N ASP A 86 -24.38 -0.79 -3.44
CA ASP A 86 -23.45 -1.54 -2.60
C ASP A 86 -22.03 -1.53 -3.19
N ALA A 87 -21.38 -0.37 -3.21
CA ALA A 87 -20.02 -0.21 -3.69
C ALA A 87 -18.99 -0.32 -2.55
N PHE A 88 -17.83 -0.91 -2.83
CA PHE A 88 -16.74 -1.02 -1.85
C PHE A 88 -15.36 -0.85 -2.49
N SER A 89 -14.36 -0.68 -1.67
CA SER A 89 -12.96 -0.82 -2.05
C SER A 89 -12.23 -1.78 -1.13
N LEU A 90 -11.25 -2.48 -1.69
CA LEU A 90 -10.34 -3.37 -0.99
C LEU A 90 -8.96 -3.20 -1.61
N HIS A 91 -8.10 -2.44 -0.95
CA HIS A 91 -6.73 -2.21 -1.43
C HIS A 91 -5.72 -2.95 -0.53
N PRO A 92 -5.10 -4.03 -1.00
CA PRO A 92 -4.00 -4.68 -0.30
C PRO A 92 -2.81 -3.71 -0.17
N LEU A 93 -2.41 -3.38 1.05
CA LEU A 93 -1.28 -2.50 1.33
C LEU A 93 0.02 -3.32 1.25
N MET A 94 0.40 -3.67 0.03
CA MET A 94 1.57 -4.50 -0.25
C MET A 94 2.04 -4.37 -1.70
N THR A 95 3.22 -4.88 -1.99
CA THR A 95 3.72 -4.99 -3.35
C THR A 95 3.27 -6.31 -4.00
N VAL A 96 2.75 -6.22 -5.22
CA VAL A 96 2.36 -7.40 -6.03
C VAL A 96 3.29 -7.51 -7.23
N THR A 97 4.11 -8.55 -7.26
CA THR A 97 5.10 -8.79 -8.32
C THR A 97 4.56 -9.72 -9.41
N ALA A 98 5.33 -9.92 -10.47
CA ALA A 98 4.99 -10.91 -11.51
C ALA A 98 5.05 -12.36 -10.99
N ALA A 99 5.79 -12.61 -9.92
CA ALA A 99 5.86 -13.93 -9.27
C ALA A 99 4.62 -14.24 -8.42
N GLY A 100 3.70 -13.29 -8.27
CA GLY A 100 2.51 -13.40 -7.41
C GLY A 100 2.65 -12.58 -6.13
N ALA A 101 1.77 -12.86 -5.17
CA ALA A 101 1.76 -12.25 -3.84
C ALA A 101 1.21 -13.23 -2.81
N ASP A 102 1.78 -13.21 -1.61
CA ASP A 102 1.20 -13.79 -0.42
C ASP A 102 0.51 -12.66 0.36
N PHE A 103 -0.80 -12.75 0.49
CA PHE A 103 -1.62 -11.73 1.16
C PHE A 103 -1.66 -11.92 2.68
N ALA A 104 -1.24 -13.07 3.20
CA ALA A 104 -1.32 -13.38 4.61
C ALA A 104 -0.48 -12.39 5.44
N GLY A 105 -1.10 -11.81 6.48
CA GLY A 105 -0.47 -10.82 7.36
C GLY A 105 -0.39 -9.40 6.80
N ALA A 106 -0.63 -9.17 5.49
CA ALA A 106 -0.66 -7.83 4.94
C ALA A 106 -1.90 -7.06 5.45
N SER A 107 -1.78 -5.73 5.56
CA SER A 107 -2.93 -4.88 5.84
C SER A 107 -3.76 -4.64 4.57
N ALA A 108 -5.06 -4.36 4.73
CA ALA A 108 -5.95 -4.02 3.63
C ALA A 108 -6.79 -2.79 3.98
N ALA A 109 -6.66 -1.72 3.19
CA ALA A 109 -7.53 -0.57 3.31
C ALA A 109 -8.89 -0.87 2.68
N ILE A 110 -9.96 -0.68 3.47
CA ILE A 110 -11.33 -0.94 3.03
C ILE A 110 -12.21 0.30 3.17
N ALA A 111 -13.19 0.43 2.28
CA ALA A 111 -14.32 1.34 2.42
C ALA A 111 -15.56 0.71 1.79
N GLY A 112 -16.74 1.28 2.08
CA GLY A 112 -17.98 0.83 1.46
C GLY A 112 -19.10 1.84 1.67
N THR A 113 -19.99 1.94 0.69
CA THR A 113 -21.15 2.85 0.71
C THR A 113 -22.21 2.42 1.72
N THR A 114 -22.29 1.12 2.01
CA THR A 114 -23.25 0.52 2.96
C THR A 114 -22.52 -0.39 3.94
N ASP A 115 -23.18 -0.74 5.04
CA ASP A 115 -22.65 -1.73 6.00
C ASP A 115 -22.42 -3.10 5.34
N ARG A 116 -23.30 -3.49 4.42
CA ARG A 116 -23.16 -4.71 3.63
C ARG A 116 -21.90 -4.67 2.75
N ALA A 117 -21.66 -3.56 2.07
CA ALA A 117 -20.49 -3.39 1.23
C ALA A 117 -19.18 -3.39 2.05
N ARG A 118 -19.15 -2.69 3.20
CA ARG A 118 -18.01 -2.72 4.14
C ARG A 118 -17.75 -4.11 4.70
N ALA A 119 -18.81 -4.81 5.11
CA ALA A 119 -18.69 -6.18 5.62
C ALA A 119 -18.12 -7.12 4.54
N THR A 120 -18.57 -7.00 3.29
CA THR A 120 -18.04 -7.79 2.17
C THR A 120 -16.55 -7.52 1.92
N ALA A 121 -16.13 -6.25 1.94
CA ALA A 121 -14.71 -5.89 1.81
C ALA A 121 -13.87 -6.50 2.95
N ARG A 122 -14.37 -6.42 4.18
CA ARG A 122 -13.74 -7.02 5.36
C ARG A 122 -13.64 -8.55 5.24
N ASP A 123 -14.72 -9.21 4.90
CA ASP A 123 -14.76 -10.68 4.80
C ASP A 123 -13.81 -11.19 3.70
N LEU A 124 -13.73 -10.49 2.56
CA LEU A 124 -12.75 -10.79 1.50
C LEU A 124 -11.30 -10.61 1.98
N ALA A 125 -11.00 -9.52 2.71
CA ALA A 125 -9.68 -9.30 3.29
C ALA A 125 -9.30 -10.41 4.27
N LEU A 126 -10.22 -10.75 5.18
CA LEU A 126 -10.00 -11.82 6.16
C LEU A 126 -9.84 -13.20 5.52
N ALA A 127 -10.61 -13.50 4.45
CA ALA A 127 -10.45 -14.74 3.69
C ALA A 127 -9.07 -14.88 3.05
N LEU A 128 -8.42 -13.75 2.74
CA LEU A 128 -7.05 -13.69 2.22
C LEU A 128 -5.98 -13.65 3.34
N GLY A 129 -6.39 -13.71 4.61
CA GLY A 129 -5.48 -13.60 5.76
C GLY A 129 -4.95 -12.19 6.02
N MET A 130 -5.58 -11.18 5.40
CA MET A 130 -5.20 -9.77 5.60
C MET A 130 -5.83 -9.18 6.85
N GLN A 131 -5.27 -8.05 7.31
CA GLN A 131 -5.78 -7.24 8.42
C GLN A 131 -6.52 -6.01 7.86
N PRO A 132 -7.87 -5.99 7.81
CA PRO A 132 -8.61 -4.87 7.25
C PRO A 132 -8.64 -3.67 8.20
N PHE A 133 -8.50 -2.47 7.65
CA PHE A 133 -8.71 -1.18 8.34
C PHE A 133 -9.45 -0.21 7.43
N ALA A 134 -10.22 0.70 8.03
CA ALA A 134 -11.02 1.64 7.26
C ALA A 134 -10.17 2.83 6.77
N VAL A 135 -10.42 3.28 5.54
CA VAL A 135 -9.89 4.54 4.99
C VAL A 135 -11.06 5.29 4.36
N ALA A 136 -11.32 6.49 4.86
CA ALA A 136 -12.37 7.36 4.30
C ALA A 136 -11.96 7.89 2.92
N ASP A 137 -12.94 8.25 2.10
CA ASP A 137 -12.67 8.73 0.73
C ASP A 137 -11.84 10.03 0.72
N GLU A 138 -12.05 10.93 1.69
CA GLU A 138 -11.26 12.14 1.88
C GLU A 138 -9.79 11.89 2.22
N ASP A 139 -9.47 10.76 2.86
CA ASP A 139 -8.12 10.42 3.30
C ASP A 139 -7.33 9.60 2.26
N ARG A 140 -7.96 9.14 1.18
CA ARG A 140 -7.34 8.22 0.21
C ARG A 140 -6.08 8.77 -0.44
N ALA A 141 -6.05 10.06 -0.76
CA ALA A 141 -4.89 10.68 -1.37
C ALA A 141 -3.68 10.66 -0.42
N ALA A 142 -3.89 11.01 0.85
CA ALA A 142 -2.85 10.96 1.88
C ALA A 142 -2.41 9.52 2.18
N TYR A 143 -3.37 8.60 2.32
CA TYR A 143 -3.11 7.18 2.50
C TYR A 143 -2.24 6.61 1.35
N HIS A 144 -2.61 6.87 0.09
CA HIS A 144 -1.85 6.35 -1.05
C HIS A 144 -0.48 7.01 -1.20
N ALA A 145 -0.36 8.29 -0.84
CA ALA A 145 0.95 8.97 -0.75
C ALA A 145 1.85 8.30 0.30
N ALA A 146 1.32 7.99 1.48
CA ALA A 146 2.05 7.25 2.52
C ALA A 146 2.52 5.88 2.04
N ALA A 147 1.65 5.12 1.35
CA ALA A 147 2.01 3.84 0.74
C ALA A 147 3.13 3.98 -0.30
N SER A 148 3.11 5.06 -1.11
CA SER A 148 4.16 5.35 -2.08
C SER A 148 5.49 5.68 -1.41
N VAL A 149 5.46 6.45 -0.32
CA VAL A 149 6.66 6.76 0.48
C VAL A 149 7.25 5.49 1.07
N ALA A 150 6.42 4.64 1.68
CA ALA A 150 6.86 3.42 2.34
C ALA A 150 7.36 2.32 1.38
N SER A 151 7.04 2.41 0.08
CA SER A 151 7.41 1.38 -0.90
C SER A 151 8.25 1.93 -2.06
N ASN A 152 7.65 2.71 -2.94
CA ASN A 152 8.32 3.15 -4.17
C ASN A 152 9.48 4.12 -3.89
N PHE A 153 9.30 5.04 -2.93
CA PHE A 153 10.36 5.99 -2.58
C PHE A 153 11.48 5.32 -1.79
N LEU A 154 11.17 4.30 -0.98
CA LEU A 154 12.20 3.47 -0.37
C LEU A 154 13.10 2.84 -1.45
N VAL A 155 12.52 2.21 -2.49
CA VAL A 155 13.32 1.65 -3.60
C VAL A 155 14.14 2.72 -4.32
N THR A 156 13.61 3.93 -4.46
CA THR A 156 14.35 5.06 -5.05
C THR A 156 15.53 5.49 -4.17
N LEU A 157 15.37 5.49 -2.84
CA LEU A 157 16.45 5.79 -1.90
C LEU A 157 17.56 4.74 -1.97
N GLU A 158 17.19 3.45 -2.05
CA GLU A 158 18.16 2.37 -2.18
C GLU A 158 18.94 2.45 -3.50
N TRP A 159 18.27 2.77 -4.61
CA TRP A 159 18.93 3.04 -5.89
C TRP A 159 19.91 4.24 -5.77
N ALA A 160 19.54 5.31 -5.06
CA ALA A 160 20.42 6.44 -4.84
C ALA A 160 21.65 6.04 -4.00
N ALA A 161 21.46 5.21 -2.97
CA ALA A 161 22.56 4.70 -2.13
C ALA A 161 23.55 3.85 -2.94
N GLU A 162 23.07 2.94 -3.80
CA GLU A 162 23.91 2.15 -4.72
C GLU A 162 24.79 3.10 -5.59
N ARG A 163 24.19 4.13 -6.18
CA ARG A 163 24.89 5.09 -7.05
C ARG A 163 25.94 5.94 -6.32
N ILE A 164 25.57 6.49 -5.17
CA ILE A 164 26.48 7.36 -4.38
C ILE A 164 27.68 6.57 -3.88
N GLY A 165 27.43 5.39 -3.34
CA GLY A 165 28.46 4.56 -2.72
C GLY A 165 29.26 3.72 -3.72
N GLY A 166 28.69 3.37 -4.86
CA GLY A 166 29.22 2.32 -5.74
C GLY A 166 29.21 0.95 -5.05
N ILE A 167 28.23 0.72 -4.18
CA ILE A 167 28.09 -0.49 -3.34
C ILE A 167 26.97 -1.35 -3.91
N ASP A 168 27.22 -2.66 -4.03
CA ASP A 168 26.21 -3.61 -4.47
C ASP A 168 25.04 -3.69 -3.47
N ARG A 169 23.83 -3.86 -4.01
CA ARG A 169 22.60 -4.01 -3.20
C ARG A 169 22.65 -5.16 -2.21
N ALA A 170 23.38 -6.25 -2.53
CA ALA A 170 23.52 -7.37 -1.61
C ALA A 170 24.24 -6.97 -0.32
N ALA A 171 25.17 -6.01 -0.40
CA ALA A 171 25.84 -5.45 0.78
C ALA A 171 24.97 -4.42 1.54
N LEU A 172 24.11 -3.68 0.83
CA LEU A 172 23.22 -2.68 1.44
C LEU A 172 21.96 -3.33 2.08
N ALA A 173 21.44 -4.39 1.48
CA ALA A 173 20.17 -4.98 1.90
C ALA A 173 20.08 -5.38 3.40
N PRO A 174 21.13 -5.91 4.07
CA PRO A 174 21.08 -6.14 5.50
C PRO A 174 20.92 -4.86 6.33
N LEU A 175 21.58 -3.76 5.92
CA LEU A 175 21.46 -2.46 6.59
C LEU A 175 20.05 -1.89 6.46
N VAL A 176 19.45 -1.99 5.26
CA VAL A 176 18.07 -1.52 5.00
C VAL A 176 17.08 -2.28 5.88
N ARG A 177 17.18 -3.61 5.93
CA ARG A 177 16.29 -4.42 6.79
C ARG A 177 16.43 -4.03 8.25
N ALA A 178 17.65 -3.90 8.75
CA ALA A 178 17.88 -3.48 10.15
C ALA A 178 17.31 -2.09 10.45
N ALA A 179 17.36 -1.15 9.48
CA ALA A 179 16.76 0.17 9.65
C ALA A 179 15.23 0.10 9.74
N VAL A 180 14.58 -0.75 8.90
CA VAL A 180 13.14 -0.99 8.93
C VAL A 180 12.73 -1.69 10.22
N ASP A 181 13.44 -2.74 10.64
CA ASP A 181 13.18 -3.49 11.87
C ASP A 181 13.28 -2.57 13.10
N ASN A 182 14.30 -1.70 13.15
CA ASN A 182 14.47 -0.72 14.23
C ASN A 182 13.34 0.32 14.24
N TRP A 183 12.91 0.81 13.06
CA TRP A 183 11.80 1.72 12.95
C TRP A 183 10.50 1.08 13.45
N GLU A 184 10.23 -0.15 13.08
CA GLU A 184 9.04 -0.89 13.53
C GLU A 184 9.04 -1.09 15.06
N ALA A 185 10.19 -1.49 15.62
CA ALA A 185 10.30 -1.82 17.03
C ALA A 185 10.32 -0.58 17.96
N HIS A 186 10.92 0.54 17.52
CA HIS A 186 11.25 1.66 18.39
C HIS A 186 10.64 3.00 17.97
N GLY A 187 10.01 3.05 16.80
CA GLY A 187 9.49 4.28 16.20
C GLY A 187 10.56 5.16 15.56
N PRO A 188 10.13 6.21 14.82
CA PRO A 188 11.02 6.90 13.87
C PRO A 188 12.20 7.61 14.55
N ARG A 189 11.98 8.31 15.65
CA ARG A 189 13.05 9.08 16.32
C ARG A 189 14.09 8.18 16.98
N ALA A 190 13.64 7.14 17.69
CA ALA A 190 14.54 6.24 18.41
C ALA A 190 15.33 5.32 17.46
N ALA A 191 14.80 5.06 16.28
CA ALA A 191 15.49 4.31 15.23
C ALA A 191 16.59 5.13 14.52
N LEU A 192 16.58 6.48 14.63
CA LEU A 192 17.59 7.31 14.00
C LEU A 192 18.96 7.08 14.64
N THR A 193 19.93 6.79 13.78
CA THR A 193 21.34 6.64 14.14
C THR A 193 22.20 7.52 13.19
N GLY A 194 23.52 7.51 13.37
CA GLY A 194 24.40 8.18 12.44
C GLY A 194 24.71 9.66 12.79
N PRO A 195 25.40 10.40 11.88
CA PRO A 195 25.97 11.70 12.22
C PRO A 195 24.92 12.77 12.47
N ILE A 196 23.80 12.80 11.72
CA ILE A 196 22.75 13.81 11.91
C ILE A 196 22.11 13.67 13.30
N ALA A 197 21.78 12.44 13.72
CA ALA A 197 21.19 12.20 15.04
C ALA A 197 22.12 12.59 16.19
N ARG A 198 23.46 12.61 15.95
CA ARG A 198 24.49 13.01 16.94
C ARG A 198 24.93 14.46 16.82
N GLY A 199 24.41 15.23 15.84
CA GLY A 199 24.84 16.61 15.61
C GLY A 199 26.23 16.74 15.00
N ASP A 200 26.75 15.71 14.31
CA ASP A 200 28.07 15.71 13.67
C ASP A 200 28.00 16.37 12.28
N ASP A 201 27.88 17.69 12.27
CA ASP A 201 27.74 18.47 11.04
C ASP A 201 28.98 18.39 10.13
N GLU A 202 30.17 18.17 10.70
CA GLU A 202 31.40 18.02 9.92
C GLU A 202 31.34 16.75 9.06
N THR A 203 30.89 15.65 9.61
CA THR A 203 30.69 14.40 8.85
C THR A 203 29.60 14.57 7.77
N VAL A 204 28.51 15.26 8.10
CA VAL A 204 27.44 15.54 7.11
C VAL A 204 27.96 16.40 5.97
N ALA A 205 28.79 17.42 6.23
CA ALA A 205 29.41 18.23 5.20
C ALA A 205 30.35 17.42 4.29
N ARG A 206 31.14 16.50 4.85
CA ARG A 206 31.97 15.57 4.07
C ARG A 206 31.13 14.63 3.20
N GLN A 207 30.04 14.09 3.73
CA GLN A 207 29.10 13.27 2.96
C GLN A 207 28.50 14.07 1.80
N ARG A 208 28.02 15.29 2.05
CA ARG A 208 27.47 16.17 1.04
C ARG A 208 28.47 16.46 -0.09
N ALA A 209 29.72 16.74 0.24
CA ALA A 209 30.77 16.96 -0.74
C ALA A 209 31.05 15.71 -1.60
N ALA A 210 31.01 14.54 -1.00
CA ALA A 210 31.16 13.28 -1.72
C ALA A 210 29.99 13.02 -2.68
N VAL A 211 28.75 13.32 -2.27
CA VAL A 211 27.56 13.22 -3.14
C VAL A 211 27.69 14.21 -4.32
N ALA A 212 28.07 15.47 -4.05
CA ALA A 212 28.27 16.47 -5.10
C ALA A 212 29.30 16.04 -6.15
N ALA A 213 30.35 15.33 -5.72
CA ALA A 213 31.42 14.85 -6.60
C ALA A 213 31.02 13.59 -7.39
N ARG A 214 30.27 12.65 -6.80
CA ARG A 214 29.98 11.33 -7.39
C ARG A 214 28.65 11.24 -8.10
N ALA A 215 27.64 11.95 -7.61
CA ALA A 215 26.26 11.91 -8.09
C ALA A 215 25.60 13.29 -7.94
N PRO A 216 26.07 14.32 -8.67
CA PRO A 216 25.62 15.70 -8.50
C PRO A 216 24.13 15.89 -8.74
N ASP A 217 23.49 15.06 -9.57
CA ASP A 217 22.06 15.01 -9.81
C ASP A 217 21.24 14.55 -8.57
N LEU A 218 21.86 13.90 -7.61
CA LEU A 218 21.23 13.46 -6.36
C LEU A 218 21.48 14.43 -5.19
N LEU A 219 22.22 15.52 -5.39
CA LEU A 219 22.57 16.42 -4.30
C LEU A 219 21.34 17.08 -3.66
N ALA A 220 20.37 17.51 -4.47
CA ALA A 220 19.13 18.10 -3.96
C ALA A 220 18.31 17.09 -3.13
N LEU A 221 18.28 15.82 -3.54
CA LEU A 221 17.64 14.75 -2.76
C LEU A 221 18.37 14.54 -1.42
N PHE A 222 19.70 14.49 -1.44
CA PHE A 222 20.50 14.34 -0.22
C PHE A 222 20.25 15.48 0.76
N ASP A 223 20.26 16.73 0.28
CA ASP A 223 20.03 17.92 1.10
C ASP A 223 18.64 17.90 1.73
N ALA A 224 17.58 17.59 0.95
CA ALA A 224 16.21 17.48 1.45
C ALA A 224 16.05 16.39 2.52
N LEU A 225 16.70 15.23 2.33
CA LEU A 225 16.68 14.14 3.30
C LEU A 225 17.46 14.49 4.57
N ALA A 226 18.61 15.17 4.45
CA ALA A 226 19.37 15.62 5.61
C ALA A 226 18.56 16.62 6.46
N ASP A 227 17.85 17.56 5.83
CA ASP A 227 17.01 18.52 6.52
C ASP A 227 15.80 17.84 7.19
N ALA A 228 15.12 16.93 6.50
CA ALA A 228 14.03 16.14 7.06
C ALA A 228 14.50 15.28 8.25
N THR A 229 15.70 14.69 8.15
CA THR A 229 16.28 13.88 9.24
C THR A 229 16.63 14.76 10.44
N ARG A 230 17.15 15.97 10.26
CA ARG A 230 17.36 16.92 11.36
C ARG A 230 16.05 17.29 12.04
N ALA A 231 15.01 17.58 11.27
CA ALA A 231 13.68 17.90 11.80
C ALA A 231 13.11 16.71 12.62
N LEU A 232 13.25 15.49 12.10
CA LEU A 232 12.83 14.28 12.83
C LEU A 232 13.66 14.08 14.12
N ALA A 233 14.97 14.29 14.08
CA ALA A 233 15.83 14.17 15.27
C ALA A 233 15.47 15.20 16.35
N ALA A 234 15.03 16.39 15.97
CA ALA A 234 14.61 17.46 16.86
C ALA A 234 13.14 17.35 17.32
N SER A 235 12.33 16.47 16.72
CA SER A 235 10.91 16.33 17.09
C SER A 235 10.75 15.82 18.53
N GLU A 236 9.64 16.17 19.19
CA GLU A 236 9.30 15.58 20.47
C GLU A 236 8.95 14.09 20.34
N PRO A 237 9.20 13.26 21.36
CA PRO A 237 8.72 11.88 21.36
C PRO A 237 7.19 11.89 21.18
N ALA A 238 6.66 11.07 20.30
CA ALA A 238 5.21 10.88 20.18
C ALA A 238 4.64 10.53 21.55
N THR A 239 3.67 11.30 22.02
CA THR A 239 2.97 10.98 23.27
C THR A 239 2.14 9.71 23.03
N THR A 240 1.95 8.91 24.07
CA THR A 240 1.15 7.67 24.00
C THR A 240 -0.28 7.90 23.52
N ALA A 241 -0.80 9.13 23.57
CA ALA A 241 -2.08 9.53 23.00
C ALA A 241 -2.11 9.53 21.45
N ASP A 242 -0.98 9.84 20.79
CA ASP A 242 -0.90 9.83 19.32
C ASP A 242 -0.80 8.40 18.75
N ALA A 243 -0.29 7.46 19.54
CA ALA A 243 -0.20 6.05 19.15
C ALA A 243 -1.59 5.36 19.11
N ASP A 244 -2.55 5.83 19.91
CA ASP A 244 -3.92 5.31 19.94
C ASP A 244 -4.82 5.96 18.87
N ALA A 245 -4.55 7.20 18.47
CA ALA A 245 -5.28 7.87 17.39
C ALA A 245 -4.98 7.27 16.00
N GLY A 246 -3.82 6.63 15.83
CA GLY A 246 -3.44 5.88 14.62
C GLY A 246 -3.99 4.44 14.55
N ARG A 247 -4.52 3.91 15.65
CA ARG A 247 -5.27 2.65 15.67
C ARG A 247 -6.72 2.94 15.27
N VAL A 248 -6.97 3.03 13.98
CA VAL A 248 -8.34 3.04 13.46
C VAL A 248 -9.07 1.82 14.03
N ALA A 249 -10.18 2.09 14.71
CA ALA A 249 -11.00 1.07 15.38
C ALA A 249 -11.26 -0.12 14.45
N ALA A 250 -10.93 -1.31 14.95
CA ALA A 250 -11.15 -2.58 14.30
C ALA A 250 -12.65 -2.88 14.08
#